data_400a4b12415edb714e36d44431a9bf1c
#
_entry.id   400a4b12415edb714e36d44431a9bf1c
#
_cell.length_a   1.000
_cell.length_b   1.000
_cell.length_c   1.000
_cell.angle_alpha   90.00
_cell.angle_beta   90.00
_cell.angle_gamma   90.00
#
_symmetry.space_group_name_H-M   'P 1'
#
loop_
_entity.id
_entity.type
_entity.pdbx_description
1 polymer ?
#
loop_
_entity_poly.entity_id
_entity_poly.type
_entity_poly.pdbx_seq_one_letter_code
_entity_poly.pdbx_strand_id
1 'polypeptide(L)'
;MVFNAGDKTVTRPLVIGTLTKHHPHMVRWESNNGGDEYGGIVDERLRADGIRINMSYKKAPTNQSKLSRIIQFAPDIKKFYFIDSKHRSSEYEKFMRELTLFTVSGKNLHDDAPDACAMLVDFLTGGIKTVTVARRPF
;
A
#
# COMPACT_ATOMS: atom_id res chain seq x y z
N MET A 1 2.22 6.62 -9.46
CA MET A 1 1.59 5.36 -9.00
C MET A 1 2.02 4.25 -9.94
N VAL A 2 2.33 3.08 -9.41
CA VAL A 2 2.53 1.85 -10.20
C VAL A 2 1.34 0.93 -9.89
N PHE A 3 0.53 0.65 -10.90
CA PHE A 3 -0.60 -0.26 -10.83
C PHE A 3 -0.62 -1.10 -12.10
N ASN A 4 0.16 -2.18 -12.09
CA ASN A 4 0.53 -2.93 -13.27
C ASN A 4 0.51 -4.44 -13.00
N ALA A 5 -0.10 -5.20 -13.91
CA ALA A 5 -0.19 -6.66 -13.84
C ALA A 5 1.03 -7.38 -14.47
N GLY A 6 2.06 -6.65 -14.87
CA GLY A 6 3.30 -7.22 -15.40
C GLY A 6 4.07 -8.00 -14.34
N ASP A 7 4.96 -8.84 -14.82
CA ASP A 7 5.85 -9.59 -13.94
C ASP A 7 6.90 -8.70 -13.24
N LYS A 8 7.76 -9.34 -12.45
CA LYS A 8 8.80 -8.63 -11.67
C LYS A 8 9.81 -7.87 -12.56
N THR A 9 10.02 -8.28 -13.80
CA THR A 9 10.96 -7.60 -14.71
C THR A 9 10.40 -6.28 -15.23
N VAL A 10 9.07 -6.19 -15.35
CA VAL A 10 8.36 -4.97 -15.74
C VAL A 10 8.13 -4.05 -14.53
N THR A 11 7.67 -4.62 -13.43
CA THR A 11 7.21 -3.80 -12.29
C THR A 11 8.36 -3.24 -11.44
N ARG A 12 9.47 -3.97 -11.27
CA ARG A 12 10.61 -3.49 -10.46
C ARG A 12 11.18 -2.15 -10.96
N PRO A 13 11.50 -1.97 -12.24
CA PRO A 13 12.01 -0.67 -12.74
C PRO A 13 11.02 0.47 -12.51
N LEU A 14 9.71 0.21 -12.66
CA LEU A 14 8.66 1.21 -12.44
C LEU A 14 8.58 1.63 -10.95
N VAL A 15 8.68 0.65 -10.05
CA VAL A 15 8.68 0.91 -8.61
C VAL A 15 9.94 1.66 -8.20
N ILE A 16 11.12 1.23 -8.65
CA ILE A 16 12.39 1.92 -8.37
C ILE A 16 12.32 3.37 -8.86
N GLY A 17 11.88 3.61 -10.10
CA GLY A 17 11.73 4.96 -10.65
C GLY A 17 10.75 5.82 -9.84
N THR A 18 9.64 5.23 -9.36
CA THR A 18 8.67 5.94 -8.52
C THR A 18 9.27 6.29 -7.16
N LEU A 19 9.97 5.38 -6.50
CA LEU A 19 10.62 5.61 -5.22
C LEU A 19 11.76 6.62 -5.33
N THR A 20 12.55 6.56 -6.40
CA THR A 20 13.60 7.53 -6.72
C THR A 20 13.03 8.94 -6.91
N LYS A 21 11.89 9.05 -7.61
CA LYS A 21 11.26 10.34 -7.88
C LYS A 21 10.64 10.97 -6.63
N HIS A 22 10.00 10.18 -5.79
CA HIS A 22 9.17 10.70 -4.68
C HIS A 22 9.84 10.68 -3.31
N HIS A 23 10.92 9.93 -3.14
CA HIS A 23 11.67 9.80 -1.87
C HIS A 23 10.76 9.66 -0.64
N PRO A 24 9.87 8.67 -0.56
CA PRO A 24 9.00 8.51 0.59
C PRO A 24 9.82 8.26 1.85
N HIS A 25 9.34 8.72 3.00
CA HIS A 25 10.00 8.51 4.29
C HIS A 25 10.11 7.03 4.65
N MET A 26 9.10 6.25 4.30
CA MET A 26 9.03 4.81 4.57
C MET A 26 8.22 4.09 3.50
N VAL A 27 8.62 2.86 3.19
CA VAL A 27 7.89 1.93 2.34
C VAL A 27 7.56 0.68 3.14
N ARG A 28 6.31 0.21 3.04
CA ARG A 28 5.91 -1.08 3.57
C ARG A 28 5.63 -2.05 2.43
N TRP A 29 6.24 -3.21 2.53
CA TRP A 29 6.01 -4.34 1.64
C TRP A 29 5.11 -5.37 2.31
N GLU A 30 4.17 -5.93 1.56
CA GLU A 30 3.53 -7.16 1.97
C GLU A 30 4.49 -8.32 1.75
N SER A 31 4.86 -9.04 2.82
CA SER A 31 5.87 -10.10 2.76
C SER A 31 5.32 -11.47 2.37
N ASN A 32 4.03 -11.58 2.03
CA ASN A 32 3.47 -12.79 1.48
C ASN A 32 3.91 -12.99 0.02
N ASN A 33 3.95 -14.26 -0.42
CA ASN A 33 4.19 -14.60 -1.83
C ASN A 33 5.46 -13.98 -2.45
N GLY A 34 6.52 -13.82 -1.66
CA GLY A 34 7.80 -13.30 -2.13
C GLY A 34 7.91 -11.77 -2.17
N GLY A 35 7.03 -11.06 -1.47
CA GLY A 35 7.11 -9.60 -1.37
C GLY A 35 8.33 -9.11 -0.60
N ASP A 36 8.85 -9.89 0.34
CA ASP A 36 10.11 -9.64 1.04
C ASP A 36 11.32 -9.75 0.11
N GLU A 37 11.39 -10.76 -0.75
CA GLU A 37 12.41 -10.86 -1.80
C GLU A 37 12.32 -9.68 -2.77
N TYR A 38 11.12 -9.36 -3.23
CA TYR A 38 10.90 -8.24 -4.16
C TYR A 38 11.36 -6.91 -3.56
N GLY A 39 10.96 -6.61 -2.34
CA GLY A 39 11.33 -5.40 -1.62
C GLY A 39 12.82 -5.33 -1.33
N GLY A 40 13.46 -6.46 -1.02
CA GLY A 40 14.91 -6.57 -0.79
C GLY A 40 15.71 -6.20 -2.02
N ILE A 41 15.33 -6.71 -3.19
CA ILE A 41 16.01 -6.37 -4.47
C ILE A 41 15.82 -4.90 -4.83
N VAL A 42 14.62 -4.33 -4.57
CA VAL A 42 14.38 -2.90 -4.80
C VAL A 42 15.24 -2.04 -3.86
N ASP A 43 15.33 -2.40 -2.58
CA ASP A 43 16.17 -1.69 -1.60
C ASP A 43 17.66 -1.74 -1.98
N GLU A 44 18.15 -2.91 -2.35
CA GLU A 44 19.54 -3.09 -2.79
C GLU A 44 19.86 -2.18 -3.98
N ARG A 45 18.98 -2.13 -4.98
CA ARG A 45 19.17 -1.26 -6.14
C ARG A 45 19.14 0.21 -5.78
N LEU A 46 18.19 0.65 -4.96
CA LEU A 46 18.12 2.04 -4.50
C LEU A 46 19.39 2.43 -3.73
N ARG A 47 19.89 1.56 -2.86
CA ARG A 47 21.15 1.79 -2.12
C ARG A 47 22.36 1.87 -3.03
N ALA A 48 22.43 1.05 -4.09
CA ALA A 48 23.49 1.13 -5.10
C ALA A 48 23.48 2.48 -5.83
N ASP A 49 22.31 3.07 -6.00
CA ASP A 49 22.13 4.41 -6.58
C ASP A 49 22.25 5.54 -5.52
N GLY A 50 22.67 5.24 -4.29
CA GLY A 50 22.86 6.21 -3.20
C GLY A 50 21.56 6.64 -2.50
N ILE A 51 20.44 6.01 -2.79
CA ILE A 51 19.13 6.33 -2.25
C ILE A 51 18.83 5.44 -1.05
N ARG A 52 18.50 6.05 0.09
CA ARG A 52 18.15 5.33 1.32
C ARG A 52 16.72 5.66 1.72
N ILE A 53 15.85 4.63 1.72
CA ILE A 53 14.46 4.71 2.16
C ILE A 53 14.27 3.64 3.25
N ASN A 54 13.53 3.97 4.30
CA ASN A 54 13.20 3.00 5.33
C ASN A 54 12.23 1.95 4.78
N MET A 55 12.65 0.69 4.82
CA MET A 55 11.82 -0.44 4.36
C MET A 55 11.25 -1.18 5.57
N SER A 56 9.97 -1.51 5.51
CA SER A 56 9.30 -2.37 6.47
C SER A 56 8.56 -3.49 5.75
N TYR A 57 8.44 -4.64 6.41
CA TYR A 57 7.82 -5.84 5.86
C TYR A 57 6.74 -6.31 6.81
N LYS A 58 5.54 -6.57 6.30
CA LYS A 58 4.42 -7.05 7.10
C LYS A 58 3.67 -8.13 6.34
N LYS A 59 3.43 -9.26 7.01
CA LYS A 59 2.52 -10.28 6.47
C LYS A 59 1.08 -9.79 6.53
N ALA A 60 0.30 -10.13 5.52
CA ALA A 60 -1.14 -9.92 5.59
C ALA A 60 -1.71 -10.75 6.76
N PRO A 61 -2.71 -10.22 7.49
CA PRO A 61 -3.36 -10.97 8.56
C PRO A 61 -3.96 -12.28 8.03
N THR A 62 -3.68 -13.39 8.70
CA THR A 62 -4.23 -14.71 8.34
C THR A 62 -5.60 -14.97 8.96
N ASN A 63 -5.95 -14.22 10.00
CA ASN A 63 -7.20 -14.35 10.75
C ASN A 63 -8.33 -13.42 10.26
N GLN A 64 -8.09 -12.64 9.23
CA GLN A 64 -9.05 -11.71 8.65
C GLN A 64 -9.09 -11.84 7.13
N SER A 65 -10.28 -11.97 6.55
CA SER A 65 -10.41 -11.99 5.09
C SER A 65 -10.06 -10.62 4.48
N LYS A 66 -9.61 -10.62 3.23
CA LYS A 66 -9.34 -9.41 2.45
C LYS A 66 -10.56 -8.48 2.42
N LEU A 67 -11.74 -9.04 2.15
CA LEU A 67 -13.00 -8.31 2.13
C LEU A 67 -13.29 -7.64 3.49
N SER A 68 -13.15 -8.38 4.59
CA SER A 68 -13.37 -7.84 5.93
C SER A 68 -12.42 -6.69 6.26
N ARG A 69 -11.15 -6.79 5.86
CA ARG A 69 -10.16 -5.73 6.02
C ARG A 69 -10.53 -4.48 5.22
N ILE A 70 -10.92 -4.63 3.96
CA ILE A 70 -11.33 -3.51 3.11
C ILE A 70 -12.54 -2.79 3.72
N ILE A 71 -13.55 -3.54 4.17
CA ILE A 71 -14.75 -2.97 4.78
C ILE A 71 -14.39 -2.22 6.07
N GLN A 72 -13.54 -2.78 6.90
CA GLN A 72 -13.09 -2.15 8.15
C GLN A 72 -12.46 -0.77 7.90
N PHE A 73 -11.63 -0.63 6.89
CA PHE A 73 -10.91 0.61 6.60
C PHE A 73 -11.60 1.53 5.59
N ALA A 74 -12.73 1.12 5.02
CA ALA A 74 -13.46 1.92 4.03
C ALA A 74 -13.80 3.35 4.50
N PRO A 75 -14.18 3.62 5.78
CA PRO A 75 -14.42 4.97 6.26
C PRO A 75 -13.17 5.88 6.19
N ASP A 76 -11.99 5.31 6.41
CA ASP A 76 -10.73 6.05 6.36
C ASP A 76 -10.24 6.22 4.93
N ILE A 77 -10.41 5.23 4.07
CA ILE A 77 -10.11 5.32 2.63
C ILE A 77 -10.91 6.47 1.98
N LYS A 78 -12.16 6.67 2.39
CA LYS A 78 -13.00 7.79 1.92
C LYS A 78 -12.47 9.17 2.27
N LYS A 79 -11.55 9.28 3.22
CA LYS A 79 -10.90 10.54 3.61
C LYS A 79 -9.65 10.84 2.78
N PHE A 80 -9.20 9.91 1.94
CA PHE A 80 -8.04 10.12 1.11
C PHE A 80 -8.31 11.17 0.01
N TYR A 81 -7.29 11.95 -0.28
CA TYR A 81 -7.28 12.83 -1.44
C TYR A 81 -6.67 12.10 -2.63
N PHE A 82 -7.42 12.05 -3.71
CA PHE A 82 -6.98 11.45 -4.95
C PHE A 82 -6.69 12.52 -5.99
N ILE A 83 -5.77 12.24 -6.92
CA ILE A 83 -5.45 13.14 -8.02
C ILE A 83 -6.70 13.35 -8.88
N ASP A 84 -6.94 14.61 -9.27
CA ASP A 84 -8.04 14.96 -10.18
C ASP A 84 -7.93 14.18 -11.49
N SER A 85 -9.08 13.78 -12.05
CA SER A 85 -9.15 12.91 -13.23
C SER A 85 -8.38 13.44 -14.43
N LYS A 86 -8.29 14.75 -14.60
CA LYS A 86 -7.57 15.40 -15.70
C LYS A 86 -6.05 15.23 -15.62
N HIS A 87 -5.51 14.86 -14.45
CA HIS A 87 -4.08 14.76 -14.18
C HIS A 87 -3.62 13.32 -13.88
N ARG A 88 -4.51 12.32 -14.05
CA ARG A 88 -4.19 10.93 -13.78
C ARG A 88 -3.47 10.28 -14.94
N SER A 89 -2.47 9.44 -14.62
CA SER A 89 -1.92 8.49 -15.59
C SER A 89 -2.91 7.37 -15.89
N SER A 90 -2.67 6.61 -16.97
CA SER A 90 -3.49 5.45 -17.32
C SER A 90 -3.52 4.38 -16.21
N GLU A 91 -2.40 4.16 -15.51
CA GLU A 91 -2.35 3.23 -14.38
C GLU A 91 -3.15 3.76 -13.17
N TYR A 92 -3.11 5.07 -12.94
CA TYR A 92 -3.91 5.70 -11.88
C TYR A 92 -5.41 5.60 -12.18
N GLU A 93 -5.81 5.76 -13.43
CA GLU A 93 -7.22 5.59 -13.84
C GLU A 93 -7.70 4.14 -13.66
N LYS A 94 -6.87 3.15 -13.98
CA LYS A 94 -7.19 1.73 -13.72
C LYS A 94 -7.37 1.47 -12.22
N PHE A 95 -6.47 2.00 -11.39
CA PHE A 95 -6.57 1.91 -9.95
C PHE A 95 -7.86 2.54 -9.42
N MET A 96 -8.20 3.75 -9.86
CA MET A 96 -9.40 4.45 -9.42
C MET A 96 -10.67 3.74 -9.87
N ARG A 97 -10.67 3.18 -11.07
CA ARG A 97 -11.80 2.38 -11.58
C ARG A 97 -12.04 1.15 -10.71
N GLU A 98 -11.00 0.42 -10.38
CA GLU A 98 -11.10 -0.75 -9.51
C GLU A 98 -11.57 -0.37 -8.11
N LEU A 99 -11.02 0.71 -7.54
CA LEU A 99 -11.41 1.21 -6.24
C LEU A 99 -12.87 1.64 -6.17
N THR A 100 -13.37 2.36 -7.20
CA THR A 100 -14.73 2.91 -7.22
C THR A 100 -15.80 1.88 -7.59
N LEU A 101 -15.43 0.84 -8.33
CA LEU A 101 -16.35 -0.26 -8.68
C LEU A 101 -16.44 -1.34 -7.60
N PHE A 102 -15.62 -1.28 -6.58
CA PHE A 102 -15.65 -2.25 -5.48
C PHE A 102 -17.00 -2.23 -4.76
N THR A 103 -17.56 -3.42 -4.51
CA THR A 103 -18.83 -3.60 -3.83
C THR A 103 -18.69 -4.50 -2.60
N VAL A 104 -19.46 -4.20 -1.55
CA VAL A 104 -19.51 -4.97 -0.30
C VAL A 104 -20.13 -6.36 -0.50
N SER A 105 -20.85 -6.58 -1.60
CA SER A 105 -21.47 -7.87 -1.94
C SER A 105 -20.45 -9.01 -2.15
N GLY A 106 -19.15 -8.68 -2.26
CA GLY A 106 -18.07 -9.65 -2.41
C GLY A 106 -17.91 -10.25 -3.82
N LYS A 107 -18.72 -9.84 -4.78
CA LYS A 107 -18.62 -10.27 -6.19
C LYS A 107 -17.74 -9.31 -7.00
N ASN A 108 -16.52 -9.07 -6.54
CA ASN A 108 -15.58 -8.19 -7.22
C ASN A 108 -14.64 -9.03 -8.08
N LEU A 109 -14.45 -8.65 -9.34
CA LEU A 109 -13.47 -9.29 -10.23
C LEU A 109 -12.03 -8.95 -9.80
N HIS A 110 -11.85 -7.73 -9.30
CA HIS A 110 -10.59 -7.20 -8.82
C HIS A 110 -10.81 -6.46 -7.51
N ASP A 111 -9.91 -6.58 -6.58
CA ASP A 111 -9.97 -5.96 -5.26
C ASP A 111 -8.59 -5.50 -4.75
N ASP A 112 -7.59 -5.45 -5.65
CA ASP A 112 -6.22 -5.07 -5.29
C ASP A 112 -6.10 -3.58 -4.95
N ALA A 113 -6.83 -2.71 -5.65
CA ALA A 113 -6.82 -1.28 -5.37
C ALA A 113 -7.42 -0.95 -3.98
N PRO A 114 -8.63 -1.42 -3.61
CA PRO A 114 -9.15 -1.18 -2.27
C PRO A 114 -8.34 -1.87 -1.17
N ASP A 115 -7.74 -3.03 -1.44
CA ASP A 115 -6.89 -3.72 -0.48
C ASP A 115 -5.58 -2.95 -0.23
N ALA A 116 -4.94 -2.45 -1.28
CA ALA A 116 -3.77 -1.58 -1.14
C ALA A 116 -4.08 -0.31 -0.33
N CYS A 117 -5.27 0.29 -0.52
CA CYS A 117 -5.73 1.41 0.30
C CYS A 117 -5.93 1.00 1.76
N ALA A 118 -6.52 -0.16 2.02
CA ALA A 118 -6.71 -0.67 3.38
C ALA A 118 -5.37 -0.92 4.08
N MET A 119 -4.40 -1.49 3.36
CA MET A 119 -3.04 -1.67 3.86
C MET A 119 -2.34 -0.34 4.15
N LEU A 120 -2.58 0.69 3.34
CA LEU A 120 -2.05 2.03 3.58
C LEU A 120 -2.66 2.66 4.84
N VAL A 121 -3.97 2.53 5.06
CA VAL A 121 -4.62 2.97 6.31
C VAL A 121 -4.01 2.27 7.52
N ASP A 122 -3.90 0.94 7.48
CA ASP A 122 -3.24 0.17 8.55
C ASP A 122 -1.80 0.64 8.79
N PHE A 123 -1.08 0.97 7.75
CA PHE A 123 0.28 1.51 7.86
C PHE A 123 0.30 2.88 8.55
N LEU A 124 -0.57 3.77 8.16
CA LEU A 124 -0.63 5.13 8.70
C LEU A 124 -1.14 5.16 10.14
N THR A 125 -2.07 4.28 10.49
CA THR A 125 -2.69 4.24 11.82
C THR A 125 -1.99 3.30 12.80
N GLY A 126 -1.39 2.22 12.33
CA GLY A 126 -0.70 1.21 13.16
C GLY A 126 0.56 1.72 13.87
N GLY A 127 1.07 2.91 13.50
CA GLY A 127 2.13 3.62 14.21
C GLY A 127 1.64 4.49 15.37
N ILE A 128 0.35 4.76 15.46
CA ILE A 128 -0.26 5.48 16.57
C ILE A 128 -0.51 4.48 17.70
N LYS A 129 0.53 4.19 18.47
CA LYS A 129 0.33 3.54 19.77
C LYS A 129 -0.51 4.49 20.61
N THR A 130 -1.72 4.09 20.92
CA THR A 130 -2.53 4.78 21.93
C THR A 130 -1.71 4.75 23.21
N VAL A 131 -1.16 5.90 23.61
CA VAL A 131 -0.46 6.04 24.89
C VAL A 131 -1.56 6.00 25.93
N THR A 132 -1.78 4.85 26.53
CA THR A 132 -2.63 4.73 27.71
C THR A 132 -1.86 5.40 28.86
N VAL A 133 -2.21 6.64 29.17
CA VAL A 133 -1.71 7.31 30.35
C VAL A 133 -2.35 6.63 31.55
N ALA A 134 -1.64 5.69 32.16
CA ALA A 134 -2.01 5.15 33.44
C ALA A 134 -1.92 6.30 34.47
N ARG A 135 -3.03 6.72 35.07
CA ARG A 135 -3.00 7.60 36.22
C ARG A 135 -2.27 6.87 37.34
N ARG A 136 -1.23 7.49 37.88
CA ARG A 136 -0.62 6.98 39.12
C ARG A 136 -1.71 6.95 40.20
N PRO A 137 -1.83 5.86 40.96
CA PRO A 137 -2.86 5.76 42.01
C PRO A 137 -2.67 6.73 43.17
N PHE A 138 -1.53 7.44 43.16
CA PHE A 138 -1.20 8.50 44.15
C PHE A 138 -0.13 9.44 43.64
#